data_b2141eaf6f7d34b85c67fa9c2ca72f6d
#
_entry.id   b2141eaf6f7d34b85c67fa9c2ca72f6d
#
_cell.length_a   1.000
_cell.length_b   1.000
_cell.length_c   1.000
_cell.angle_alpha   90.00
_cell.angle_beta   90.00
_cell.angle_gamma   90.00
#
_symmetry.space_group_name_H-M   'P 1'
#
loop_
_entity.id
_entity.type
_entity.pdbx_description
1 polymer ?
#
loop_
_entity_poly.entity_id
_entity_poly.type
_entity_poly.pdbx_seq_one_letter_code
_entity_poly.pdbx_strand_id
1 'polypeptide(L)'
;MIINIFCGVLLNAATGIAQQVNSAIYSFVSNFQTAFNPQLIQTYSSGNLEVHRILLSRASRISYYLLYIISLPVLINTSYILHLWLKEVPDHSVTFTQLIITFSLVEALGAPLWMSMQATGKIKTYQIIVSSINALNIPIAFVCLYQGLAVESIFYAKILIGLLMYIFRVLYILPLINFSYMDYFKKVVYPTVA
;
A
#
# COMPACT_ATOMS: atom_id res chain seq x y z
N MET A 1 -11.11 -4.91 -14.85
CA MET A 1 -12.30 -4.79 -15.72
C MET A 1 -12.26 -3.53 -16.58
N ILE A 2 -12.05 -2.32 -16.05
CA ILE A 2 -11.98 -1.06 -16.83
C ILE A 2 -10.87 -1.13 -17.89
N ILE A 3 -9.66 -1.54 -17.53
CA ILE A 3 -8.52 -1.69 -18.45
C ILE A 3 -8.88 -2.62 -19.62
N ASN A 4 -9.62 -3.69 -19.38
CA ASN A 4 -10.00 -4.60 -20.44
C ASN A 4 -10.97 -3.98 -21.46
N ILE A 5 -11.86 -3.09 -21.00
CA ILE A 5 -12.86 -2.41 -21.86
C ILE A 5 -12.18 -1.38 -22.76
N PHE A 6 -11.22 -0.60 -22.25
CA PHE A 6 -10.58 0.50 -22.98
C PHE A 6 -9.30 0.10 -23.70
N CYS A 7 -8.55 -0.85 -23.15
CA CYS A 7 -7.18 -1.13 -23.57
C CYS A 7 -6.96 -2.56 -24.07
N GLY A 8 -8.00 -3.42 -24.02
CA GLY A 8 -7.95 -4.77 -24.53
C GLY A 8 -7.35 -5.81 -23.58
N VAL A 9 -7.34 -7.07 -24.04
CA VAL A 9 -6.99 -8.25 -23.25
C VAL A 9 -5.49 -8.27 -22.87
N LEU A 10 -4.61 -7.82 -23.76
CA LEU A 10 -3.15 -7.86 -23.52
C LEU A 10 -2.72 -6.98 -22.33
N LEU A 11 -3.24 -5.75 -22.22
CA LEU A 11 -2.93 -4.86 -21.10
C LEU A 11 -3.58 -5.33 -19.78
N ASN A 12 -4.73 -6.00 -19.89
CA ASN A 12 -5.32 -6.67 -18.72
C ASN A 12 -4.46 -7.84 -18.24
N ALA A 13 -3.89 -8.63 -19.16
CA ALA A 13 -2.94 -9.70 -18.82
C ALA A 13 -1.67 -9.15 -18.19
N ALA A 14 -1.08 -8.07 -18.74
CA ALA A 14 0.06 -7.37 -18.15
C ALA A 14 -0.21 -6.92 -16.72
N THR A 15 -1.41 -6.37 -16.45
CA THR A 15 -1.83 -5.99 -15.10
C THR A 15 -1.93 -7.23 -14.18
N GLY A 16 -2.45 -8.35 -14.67
CA GLY A 16 -2.54 -9.61 -13.93
C GLY A 16 -1.16 -10.13 -13.50
N ILE A 17 -0.20 -10.12 -14.42
CA ILE A 17 1.20 -10.51 -14.16
C ILE A 17 1.80 -9.61 -13.07
N ALA A 18 1.65 -8.30 -13.20
CA ALA A 18 2.15 -7.34 -12.24
C ALA A 18 1.53 -7.55 -10.84
N GLN A 19 0.24 -7.87 -10.76
CA GLN A 19 -0.42 -8.21 -9.51
C GLN A 19 0.09 -9.52 -8.89
N GLN A 20 0.40 -10.54 -9.70
CA GLN A 20 0.95 -11.81 -9.20
C GLN A 20 2.33 -11.60 -8.57
N VAL A 21 3.24 -10.86 -9.26
CA VAL A 21 4.56 -10.51 -8.71
C VAL A 21 4.41 -9.76 -7.40
N ASN A 22 3.57 -8.72 -7.37
CA ASN A 22 3.34 -7.94 -6.17
C ASN A 22 2.76 -8.78 -5.03
N SER A 23 1.80 -9.65 -5.31
CA SER A 23 1.19 -10.52 -4.29
C SER A 23 2.20 -11.48 -3.67
N ALA A 24 3.11 -12.03 -4.48
CA ALA A 24 4.20 -12.87 -3.98
C ALA A 24 5.10 -12.11 -3.01
N ILE A 25 5.54 -10.90 -3.37
CA ILE A 25 6.39 -10.05 -2.53
C ILE A 25 5.65 -9.60 -1.26
N TYR A 26 4.42 -9.09 -1.42
CA TYR A 26 3.65 -8.53 -0.33
C TYR A 26 3.19 -9.57 0.69
N SER A 27 3.08 -10.84 0.30
CA SER A 27 2.69 -11.94 1.20
C SER A 27 3.63 -12.07 2.41
N PHE A 28 4.93 -11.86 2.23
CA PHE A 28 5.90 -11.87 3.32
C PHE A 28 5.61 -10.76 4.34
N VAL A 29 5.31 -9.57 3.86
CA VAL A 29 5.02 -8.41 4.71
C VAL A 29 3.67 -8.57 5.41
N SER A 30 2.65 -9.05 4.71
CA SER A 30 1.32 -9.26 5.29
C SER A 30 1.32 -10.31 6.39
N ASN A 31 2.09 -11.39 6.24
CA ASN A 31 2.26 -12.40 7.28
C ASN A 31 2.94 -11.82 8.53
N PHE A 32 4.00 -11.01 8.33
CA PHE A 32 4.64 -10.29 9.43
C PHE A 32 3.66 -9.34 10.12
N GLN A 33 2.93 -8.54 9.36
CA GLN A 33 1.94 -7.60 9.90
C GLN A 33 0.85 -8.32 10.71
N THR A 34 0.36 -9.45 10.21
CA THR A 34 -0.65 -10.26 10.89
C THR A 34 -0.16 -10.76 12.25
N ALA A 35 1.13 -11.11 12.39
CA ALA A 35 1.71 -11.52 13.66
C ALA A 35 1.75 -10.39 14.71
N PHE A 36 1.82 -9.13 14.30
CA PHE A 36 1.79 -7.96 15.20
C PHE A 36 0.38 -7.53 15.61
N ASN A 37 -0.64 -7.92 14.87
CA ASN A 37 -2.02 -7.47 15.09
C ASN A 37 -2.54 -7.79 16.51
N PRO A 38 -2.40 -9.02 17.05
CA PRO A 38 -2.86 -9.32 18.41
C PRO A 38 -2.20 -8.44 19.48
N GLN A 39 -0.90 -8.17 19.33
CA GLN A 39 -0.14 -7.34 20.28
C GLN A 39 -0.61 -5.87 20.25
N LEU A 40 -0.90 -5.32 19.06
CA LEU A 40 -1.45 -3.98 18.93
C LEU A 40 -2.84 -3.89 19.59
N ILE A 41 -3.69 -4.88 19.41
CA ILE A 41 -5.01 -4.93 20.04
C ILE A 41 -4.86 -5.02 21.56
N GLN A 42 -4.02 -5.91 22.06
CA GLN A 42 -3.80 -6.13 23.49
C GLN A 42 -3.26 -4.87 24.19
N THR A 43 -2.25 -4.21 23.61
CA THR A 43 -1.66 -3.00 24.20
C THR A 43 -2.64 -1.84 24.25
N TYR A 44 -3.52 -1.73 23.25
CA TYR A 44 -4.58 -0.72 23.25
C TYR A 44 -5.66 -1.03 24.29
N SER A 45 -6.16 -2.28 24.35
CA SER A 45 -7.22 -2.69 25.28
C SER A 45 -6.80 -2.65 26.73
N SER A 46 -5.49 -2.87 27.03
CA SER A 46 -4.93 -2.73 28.38
C SER A 46 -4.70 -1.26 28.79
N GLY A 47 -5.00 -0.28 27.92
CA GLY A 47 -4.77 1.14 28.19
C GLY A 47 -3.31 1.58 28.13
N ASN A 48 -2.39 0.69 27.77
CA ASN A 48 -0.96 1.00 27.68
C ASN A 48 -0.61 1.68 26.34
N LEU A 49 -1.08 2.92 26.17
CA LEU A 49 -0.91 3.69 24.95
C LEU A 49 0.56 3.99 24.63
N GLU A 50 1.44 4.03 25.61
CA GLU A 50 2.87 4.27 25.37
C GLU A 50 3.49 3.09 24.64
N VAL A 51 3.31 1.86 25.14
CA VAL A 51 3.78 0.64 24.49
C VAL A 51 3.11 0.47 23.12
N HIS A 52 1.81 0.78 23.01
CA HIS A 52 1.08 0.74 21.74
C HIS A 52 1.73 1.64 20.67
N ARG A 53 2.09 2.90 21.00
CA ARG A 53 2.75 3.83 20.08
C ARG A 53 4.14 3.36 19.65
N ILE A 54 4.90 2.79 20.58
CA ILE A 54 6.22 2.22 20.27
C ILE A 54 6.07 1.04 19.32
N LEU A 55 5.13 0.13 19.60
CA LEU A 55 4.87 -1.06 18.81
C LEU A 55 4.38 -0.69 17.40
N LEU A 56 3.43 0.26 17.29
CA LEU A 56 2.94 0.80 16.04
C LEU A 56 4.09 1.37 15.18
N SER A 57 4.95 2.19 15.79
CA SER A 57 6.09 2.80 15.08
C SER A 57 7.09 1.75 14.58
N ARG A 58 7.37 0.73 15.39
CA ARG A 58 8.24 -0.39 15.00
C ARG A 58 7.62 -1.22 13.90
N ALA A 59 6.34 -1.59 14.03
CA ALA A 59 5.62 -2.36 13.02
C ALA A 59 5.59 -1.64 11.66
N SER A 60 5.32 -0.33 11.63
CA SER A 60 5.32 0.46 10.40
C SER A 60 6.69 0.48 9.71
N ARG A 61 7.76 0.76 10.45
CA ARG A 61 9.12 0.77 9.89
C ARG A 61 9.56 -0.61 9.40
N ILE A 62 9.37 -1.65 10.21
CA ILE A 62 9.81 -2.99 9.84
C ILE A 62 9.02 -3.49 8.63
N SER A 63 7.69 -3.24 8.56
CA SER A 63 6.89 -3.56 7.38
C SER A 63 7.42 -2.88 6.11
N TYR A 64 7.77 -1.61 6.20
CA TYR A 64 8.33 -0.87 5.07
C TYR A 64 9.70 -1.41 4.65
N TYR A 65 10.63 -1.57 5.60
CA TYR A 65 11.97 -2.06 5.29
C TYR A 65 11.96 -3.50 4.76
N LEU A 66 11.11 -4.36 5.33
CA LEU A 66 10.96 -5.73 4.85
C LEU A 66 10.50 -5.75 3.38
N LEU A 67 9.48 -4.94 3.06
CA LEU A 67 9.02 -4.82 1.68
C LEU A 67 10.09 -4.19 0.79
N TYR A 68 10.75 -3.13 1.24
CA TYR A 68 11.77 -2.42 0.49
C TYR A 68 12.95 -3.33 0.12
N ILE A 69 13.47 -4.09 1.08
CA ILE A 69 14.60 -5.02 0.84
C ILE A 69 14.22 -6.10 -0.17
N ILE A 70 13.01 -6.65 -0.09
CA ILE A 70 12.56 -7.69 -1.03
C ILE A 70 12.22 -7.08 -2.40
N SER A 71 11.61 -5.91 -2.43
CA SER A 71 11.16 -5.27 -3.67
C SER A 71 12.29 -4.60 -4.46
N LEU A 72 13.32 -4.10 -3.80
CA LEU A 72 14.41 -3.36 -4.47
C LEU A 72 15.12 -4.18 -5.58
N PRO A 73 15.58 -5.43 -5.34
CA PRO A 73 16.16 -6.27 -6.39
C PRO A 73 15.17 -6.54 -7.54
N VAL A 74 13.88 -6.71 -7.21
CA VAL A 74 12.83 -6.95 -8.20
C VAL A 74 12.57 -5.69 -9.04
N LEU A 75 12.53 -4.50 -8.43
CA LEU A 75 12.36 -3.22 -9.14
C LEU A 75 13.50 -2.94 -10.12
N ILE A 76 14.75 -3.23 -9.71
CA ILE A 76 15.93 -3.02 -10.56
C ILE A 76 15.97 -4.03 -11.71
N ASN A 77 15.64 -5.29 -11.44
CA ASN A 77 15.75 -6.39 -12.41
C ASN A 77 14.39 -6.87 -12.93
N THR A 78 13.34 -6.01 -12.90
CA THR A 78 11.98 -6.42 -13.27
C THR A 78 11.93 -7.08 -14.64
N SER A 79 12.58 -6.48 -15.65
CA SER A 79 12.61 -7.00 -17.02
C SER A 79 13.21 -8.40 -17.06
N TYR A 80 14.38 -8.59 -16.43
CA TYR A 80 15.05 -9.89 -16.39
C TYR A 80 14.20 -10.97 -15.69
N ILE A 81 13.60 -10.63 -14.54
CA ILE A 81 12.76 -11.56 -13.78
C ILE A 81 11.51 -11.96 -14.57
N LEU A 82 10.87 -11.02 -15.25
CA LEU A 82 9.70 -11.32 -16.08
C LEU A 82 10.07 -12.19 -17.27
N HIS A 83 11.20 -11.94 -17.96
CA HIS A 83 11.67 -12.78 -19.06
C HIS A 83 12.11 -14.20 -18.61
N LEU A 84 12.65 -14.32 -17.38
CA LEU A 84 12.97 -15.63 -16.82
C LEU A 84 11.72 -16.47 -16.51
N TRP A 85 10.66 -15.79 -16.07
CA TRP A 85 9.41 -16.46 -15.66
C TRP A 85 8.45 -16.71 -16.82
N LEU A 86 8.36 -15.78 -17.79
CA LEU A 86 7.44 -15.82 -18.89
C LEU A 86 8.17 -16.05 -20.21
N LYS A 87 7.64 -16.91 -21.10
CA LYS A 87 8.19 -17.09 -22.45
C LYS A 87 8.07 -15.81 -23.27
N GLU A 88 6.92 -15.15 -23.15
CA GLU A 88 6.64 -13.85 -23.79
C GLU A 88 6.16 -12.88 -22.73
N VAL A 89 6.81 -11.73 -22.63
CA VAL A 89 6.46 -10.66 -21.67
C VAL A 89 5.56 -9.67 -22.42
N PRO A 90 4.28 -9.54 -22.03
CA PRO A 90 3.40 -8.53 -22.62
C PRO A 90 3.92 -7.12 -22.42
N ASP A 91 3.68 -6.26 -23.42
CA ASP A 91 4.03 -4.86 -23.33
C ASP A 91 3.48 -4.22 -22.04
N HIS A 92 4.19 -3.24 -21.51
CA HIS A 92 3.89 -2.54 -20.25
C HIS A 92 3.95 -3.38 -18.96
N SER A 93 4.16 -4.72 -19.02
CA SER A 93 4.23 -5.57 -17.80
C SER A 93 5.31 -5.11 -16.84
N VAL A 94 6.47 -4.69 -17.34
CA VAL A 94 7.60 -4.18 -16.54
C VAL A 94 7.18 -2.92 -15.78
N THR A 95 6.66 -1.92 -16.49
CA THR A 95 6.24 -0.65 -15.91
C THR A 95 5.10 -0.83 -14.91
N PHE A 96 4.11 -1.67 -15.23
CA PHE A 96 2.99 -1.95 -14.32
C PHE A 96 3.47 -2.63 -13.05
N THR A 97 4.40 -3.58 -13.16
CA THR A 97 4.99 -4.25 -11.99
C THR A 97 5.69 -3.25 -11.09
N GLN A 98 6.53 -2.38 -11.65
CA GLN A 98 7.24 -1.35 -10.90
C GLN A 98 6.29 -0.37 -10.20
N LEU A 99 5.23 0.09 -10.88
CA LEU A 99 4.25 1.01 -10.31
C LEU A 99 3.41 0.36 -9.20
N ILE A 100 3.02 -0.91 -9.37
CA ILE A 100 2.24 -1.64 -8.37
C ILE A 100 3.09 -1.90 -7.11
N ILE A 101 4.35 -2.28 -7.27
CA ILE A 101 5.29 -2.46 -6.14
C ILE A 101 5.50 -1.13 -5.41
N THR A 102 5.67 -0.03 -6.15
CA THR A 102 5.80 1.32 -5.57
C THR A 102 4.57 1.71 -4.75
N PHE A 103 3.36 1.44 -5.26
CA PHE A 103 2.12 1.61 -4.50
C PHE A 103 2.11 0.78 -3.21
N SER A 104 2.58 -0.47 -3.28
CA SER A 104 2.60 -1.37 -2.12
C SER A 104 3.58 -0.93 -1.02
N LEU A 105 4.66 -0.23 -1.38
CA LEU A 105 5.56 0.39 -0.40
C LEU A 105 4.82 1.48 0.42
N VAL A 106 3.98 2.28 -0.21
CA VAL A 106 3.13 3.26 0.49
C VAL A 106 2.12 2.56 1.40
N GLU A 107 1.46 1.50 0.91
CA GLU A 107 0.50 0.72 1.69
C GLU A 107 1.14 0.05 2.91
N ALA A 108 2.38 -0.43 2.80
CA ALA A 108 3.08 -1.10 3.90
C ALA A 108 3.28 -0.20 5.12
N LEU A 109 3.48 1.11 4.92
CA LEU A 109 3.54 2.10 6.00
C LEU A 109 2.18 2.29 6.68
N GLY A 110 1.10 2.22 5.91
CA GLY A 110 -0.26 2.49 6.36
C GLY A 110 -0.96 1.29 7.02
N ALA A 111 -0.52 0.06 6.76
CA ALA A 111 -1.20 -1.13 7.26
C ALA A 111 -1.20 -1.24 8.81
N PRO A 112 -0.10 -0.97 9.56
CA PRO A 112 -0.15 -0.98 11.01
C PRO A 112 -1.06 0.09 11.62
N LEU A 113 -1.23 1.24 10.95
CA LEU A 113 -2.23 2.23 11.35
C LEU A 113 -3.65 1.66 11.27
N TRP A 114 -3.96 0.91 10.20
CA TRP A 114 -5.24 0.21 10.09
C TRP A 114 -5.45 -0.80 11.23
N MET A 115 -4.43 -1.58 11.59
CA MET A 115 -4.49 -2.52 12.72
C MET A 115 -4.75 -1.79 14.04
N SER A 116 -4.09 -0.64 14.25
CA SER A 116 -4.33 0.24 15.39
C SER A 116 -5.78 0.76 15.41
N MET A 117 -6.34 1.09 14.25
CA MET A 117 -7.74 1.49 14.13
C MET A 117 -8.71 0.38 14.53
N GLN A 118 -8.42 -0.87 14.13
CA GLN A 118 -9.21 -2.03 14.56
C GLN A 118 -9.22 -2.18 16.08
N ALA A 119 -8.09 -1.92 16.73
CA ALA A 119 -7.98 -1.99 18.18
C ALA A 119 -8.90 -0.97 18.90
N THR A 120 -9.21 0.18 18.29
CA THR A 120 -10.11 1.18 18.88
C THR A 120 -11.58 0.77 18.87
N GLY A 121 -11.98 -0.18 18.04
CA GLY A 121 -13.39 -0.59 17.83
C GLY A 121 -14.25 0.43 17.06
N LYS A 122 -13.76 1.65 16.80
CA LYS A 122 -14.52 2.73 16.13
C LYS A 122 -14.39 2.68 14.60
N ILE A 123 -14.56 1.50 14.01
CA ILE A 123 -14.22 1.22 12.62
C ILE A 123 -15.21 1.84 11.60
N LYS A 124 -16.50 2.03 11.97
CA LYS A 124 -17.56 2.37 11.03
C LYS A 124 -17.27 3.63 10.20
N THR A 125 -17.06 4.77 10.86
CA THR A 125 -16.82 6.05 10.17
C THR A 125 -15.53 6.02 9.35
N TYR A 126 -14.47 5.46 9.92
CA TYR A 126 -13.21 5.28 9.23
C TYR A 126 -13.38 4.46 7.94
N GLN A 127 -14.08 3.31 8.02
CA GLN A 127 -14.26 2.42 6.87
C GLN A 127 -15.09 3.08 5.76
N ILE A 128 -16.12 3.86 6.11
CA ILE A 128 -16.90 4.61 5.11
C ILE A 128 -16.01 5.58 4.35
N ILE A 129 -15.19 6.37 5.04
CA ILE A 129 -14.29 7.35 4.41
C ILE A 129 -13.26 6.66 3.54
N VAL A 130 -12.59 5.62 4.06
CA VAL A 130 -11.60 4.83 3.33
C VAL A 130 -12.19 4.20 2.07
N SER A 131 -13.37 3.61 2.18
CA SER A 131 -14.06 3.01 1.02
C SER A 131 -14.46 4.06 -0.01
N SER A 132 -14.90 5.25 0.43
CA SER A 132 -15.22 6.37 -0.46
C SER A 132 -14.00 6.87 -1.23
N ILE A 133 -12.86 7.04 -0.54
CA ILE A 133 -11.60 7.43 -1.18
C ILE A 133 -11.14 6.35 -2.17
N ASN A 134 -11.21 5.08 -1.80
CA ASN A 134 -10.86 3.98 -2.71
C ASN A 134 -11.81 3.90 -3.92
N ALA A 135 -13.09 4.21 -3.76
CA ALA A 135 -14.05 4.23 -4.86
C ALA A 135 -13.70 5.28 -5.93
N LEU A 136 -12.98 6.36 -5.56
CA LEU A 136 -12.51 7.37 -6.53
C LEU A 136 -11.54 6.81 -7.58
N ASN A 137 -10.88 5.68 -7.31
CA ASN A 137 -10.04 5.03 -8.31
C ASN A 137 -10.81 4.67 -9.60
N ILE A 138 -12.11 4.32 -9.50
CA ILE A 138 -12.94 3.94 -10.64
C ILE A 138 -13.21 5.11 -11.57
N PRO A 139 -13.80 6.24 -11.11
CA PRO A 139 -14.06 7.38 -11.99
C PRO A 139 -12.77 8.05 -12.48
N ILE A 140 -11.70 8.09 -11.68
CA ILE A 140 -10.42 8.65 -12.14
C ILE A 140 -9.82 7.80 -13.25
N ALA A 141 -9.80 6.47 -13.11
CA ALA A 141 -9.35 5.57 -14.16
C ALA A 141 -10.18 5.74 -15.44
N PHE A 142 -11.50 5.88 -15.33
CA PHE A 142 -12.37 6.13 -16.46
C PHE A 142 -12.04 7.45 -17.16
N VAL A 143 -11.90 8.54 -16.42
CA VAL A 143 -11.58 9.86 -16.96
C VAL A 143 -10.20 9.86 -17.66
N CYS A 144 -9.18 9.26 -17.04
CA CYS A 144 -7.85 9.16 -17.63
C CYS A 144 -7.90 8.46 -19.00
N LEU A 145 -8.58 7.30 -19.06
CA LEU A 145 -8.69 6.55 -20.31
C LEU A 145 -9.58 7.23 -21.35
N TYR A 146 -10.66 7.86 -20.91
CA TYR A 146 -11.55 8.60 -21.81
C TYR A 146 -10.86 9.79 -22.48
N GLN A 147 -9.93 10.44 -21.78
CA GLN A 147 -9.09 11.52 -22.31
C GLN A 147 -7.94 11.03 -23.21
N GLY A 148 -7.81 9.71 -23.40
CA GLY A 148 -6.73 9.13 -24.21
C GLY A 148 -5.35 9.16 -23.56
N LEU A 149 -5.28 9.32 -22.24
CA LEU A 149 -4.01 9.26 -21.50
C LEU A 149 -3.43 7.84 -21.54
N ALA A 150 -2.12 7.74 -21.44
CA ALA A 150 -1.43 6.45 -21.36
C ALA A 150 -1.97 5.61 -20.18
N VAL A 151 -2.02 4.28 -20.34
CA VAL A 151 -2.60 3.36 -19.35
C VAL A 151 -1.90 3.44 -18.00
N GLU A 152 -0.62 3.79 -17.99
CA GLU A 152 0.19 4.01 -16.78
C GLU A 152 -0.40 5.12 -15.88
N SER A 153 -1.15 6.07 -16.45
CA SER A 153 -1.79 7.15 -15.69
C SER A 153 -2.71 6.64 -14.58
N ILE A 154 -3.35 5.48 -14.79
CA ILE A 154 -4.19 4.83 -13.79
C ILE A 154 -3.37 4.43 -12.56
N PHE A 155 -2.17 3.89 -12.76
CA PHE A 155 -1.30 3.45 -11.68
C PHE A 155 -0.68 4.65 -10.93
N TYR A 156 -0.33 5.73 -11.65
CA TYR A 156 0.08 6.98 -11.01
C TYR A 156 -1.05 7.58 -10.17
N ALA A 157 -2.27 7.62 -10.69
CA ALA A 157 -3.44 8.07 -9.94
C ALA A 157 -3.66 7.20 -8.69
N LYS A 158 -3.50 5.88 -8.81
CA LYS A 158 -3.60 4.94 -7.68
C LYS A 158 -2.53 5.22 -6.60
N ILE A 159 -1.30 5.53 -6.98
CA ILE A 159 -0.23 5.91 -6.05
C ILE A 159 -0.60 7.21 -5.32
N LEU A 160 -1.08 8.23 -6.05
CA LEU A 160 -1.53 9.48 -5.45
C LEU A 160 -2.68 9.28 -4.46
N ILE A 161 -3.68 8.47 -4.82
CA ILE A 161 -4.78 8.11 -3.91
C ILE A 161 -4.26 7.35 -2.70
N GLY A 162 -3.29 6.44 -2.88
CA GLY A 162 -2.62 5.74 -1.80
C GLY A 162 -1.91 6.67 -0.82
N LEU A 163 -1.21 7.68 -1.33
CA LEU A 163 -0.57 8.72 -0.50
C LEU A 163 -1.61 9.56 0.26
N LEU A 164 -2.67 9.98 -0.41
CA LEU A 164 -3.79 10.68 0.25
C LEU A 164 -4.43 9.82 1.34
N MET A 165 -4.61 8.53 1.05
CA MET A 165 -5.10 7.57 2.02
C MET A 165 -4.18 7.43 3.23
N TYR A 166 -2.87 7.35 3.00
CA TYR A 166 -1.88 7.30 4.08
C TYR A 166 -1.93 8.55 4.94
N ILE A 167 -1.98 9.74 4.33
CA ILE A 167 -2.13 11.02 5.05
C ILE A 167 -3.42 11.02 5.87
N PHE A 168 -4.54 10.61 5.28
CA PHE A 168 -5.81 10.50 6.01
C PHE A 168 -5.70 9.55 7.20
N ARG A 169 -5.09 8.36 7.03
CA ARG A 169 -4.86 7.41 8.14
C ARG A 169 -4.07 8.04 9.27
N VAL A 170 -2.99 8.76 8.96
CA VAL A 170 -2.16 9.46 9.94
C VAL A 170 -2.99 10.52 10.69
N LEU A 171 -3.70 11.39 9.95
CA LEU A 171 -4.48 12.47 10.56
C LEU A 171 -5.66 11.96 11.42
N TYR A 172 -6.27 10.84 11.03
CA TYR A 172 -7.44 10.30 11.72
C TYR A 172 -7.06 9.45 12.93
N ILE A 173 -6.02 8.62 12.83
CA ILE A 173 -5.71 7.58 13.83
C ILE A 173 -4.80 8.09 14.93
N LEU A 174 -3.82 8.94 14.64
CA LEU A 174 -2.87 9.41 15.66
C LEU A 174 -3.54 10.15 16.84
N PRO A 175 -4.55 11.02 16.64
CA PRO A 175 -5.27 11.62 17.75
C PRO A 175 -6.01 10.61 18.62
N LEU A 176 -6.57 9.54 18.03
CA LEU A 176 -7.30 8.50 18.77
C LEU A 176 -6.43 7.72 19.76
N ILE A 177 -5.14 7.62 19.47
CA ILE A 177 -4.14 6.96 20.32
C ILE A 177 -3.27 7.96 21.11
N ASN A 178 -3.63 9.24 21.10
CA ASN A 178 -2.86 10.33 21.72
C ASN A 178 -1.39 10.35 21.28
N PHE A 179 -1.12 10.14 19.98
CA PHE A 179 0.22 10.14 19.42
C PHE A 179 0.49 11.45 18.69
N SER A 180 1.59 12.17 19.05
CA SER A 180 1.99 13.40 18.38
C SER A 180 2.37 13.16 16.91
N TYR A 181 1.88 14.00 16.00
CA TYR A 181 2.25 13.96 14.59
C TYR A 181 3.75 14.09 14.37
N MET A 182 4.40 14.98 15.14
CA MET A 182 5.85 15.22 15.05
C MET A 182 6.65 13.99 15.47
N ASP A 183 6.22 13.32 16.56
CA ASP A 183 6.88 12.09 17.03
C ASP A 183 6.70 10.94 16.03
N TYR A 184 5.52 10.80 15.45
CA TYR A 184 5.28 9.80 14.41
C TYR A 184 6.13 10.08 13.17
N PHE A 185 6.18 11.34 12.72
CA PHE A 185 7.00 11.73 11.59
C PHE A 185 8.48 11.40 11.83
N LYS A 186 9.04 11.82 12.97
CA LYS A 186 10.45 11.54 13.34
C LYS A 186 10.74 10.07 13.51
N LYS A 187 9.79 9.29 14.08
CA LYS A 187 10.01 7.87 14.39
C LYS A 187 9.69 6.94 13.23
N VAL A 188 8.83 7.32 12.29
CA VAL A 188 8.39 6.45 11.19
C VAL A 188 8.76 7.04 9.84
N VAL A 189 8.26 8.22 9.49
CA VAL A 189 8.40 8.77 8.14
C VAL A 189 9.85 9.13 7.82
N TYR A 190 10.50 9.89 8.69
CA TYR A 190 11.88 10.33 8.45
C TYR A 190 12.85 9.15 8.22
N PRO A 191 12.89 8.10 9.08
CA PRO A 191 13.80 6.97 8.86
C PRO A 191 13.46 6.12 7.62
N THR A 192 12.22 6.18 7.10
CA THR A 192 11.82 5.40 5.93
C THR A 192 12.08 6.12 4.60
N VAL A 193 12.29 7.44 4.63
CA VAL A 193 12.53 8.27 3.44
C VAL A 193 13.99 8.73 3.35
N ALA A 194 14.72 8.78 4.49
CA ALA A 194 16.13 9.12 4.55
C ALA A 194 17.03 7.93 4.18
#